data_8e4d218cf88a40de51f6646112919c30
#
_entry.id   8e4d218cf88a40de51f6646112919c30
#
_cell.length_a   1.000
_cell.length_b   1.000
_cell.length_c   1.000
_cell.angle_alpha   90.00
_cell.angle_beta   90.00
_cell.angle_gamma   90.00
#
_symmetry.space_group_name_H-M   'P 1'
#
loop_
_entity.id
_entity.type
_entity.pdbx_description
1 polymer ?
#
loop_
_entity_poly.entity_id
_entity_poly.type
_entity_poly.pdbx_seq_one_letter_code
_entity_poly.pdbx_strand_id
1 'polypeptide(L)'
;MKTYTIRPLDNTPEALAAAVNLLSSNCPSESERYERARLVTEINSVEEQLFYKKFFAAYDLEGSLIAVGGIKAADWASDTHILYMMAVEVEHRGKGVGSGLEAARIQWMRDHFSHGRCLVSTKHKKRFERWDFKIVSEINDRYLMILEF
;
A
#
# COMPACT_ATOMS: atom_id res chain seq x y z
N MET A 1 -17.22 11.72 -12.05
CA MET A 1 -15.89 11.96 -12.66
C MET A 1 -14.81 11.78 -11.59
N LYS A 2 -13.80 10.97 -11.87
CA LYS A 2 -12.68 10.80 -10.94
C LYS A 2 -11.84 12.08 -10.89
N THR A 3 -11.58 12.59 -9.71
CA THR A 3 -10.77 13.80 -9.47
C THR A 3 -9.32 13.49 -9.12
N TYR A 4 -8.88 12.27 -9.43
CA TYR A 4 -7.53 11.79 -9.13
C TYR A 4 -7.08 10.76 -10.16
N THR A 5 -5.76 10.58 -10.25
CA THR A 5 -5.12 9.51 -11.00
C THR A 5 -4.30 8.63 -10.07
N ILE A 6 -4.22 7.33 -10.39
CA ILE A 6 -3.38 6.38 -9.66
C ILE A 6 -2.34 5.84 -10.63
N ARG A 7 -1.09 5.91 -10.22
CA ARG A 7 0.06 5.44 -10.98
C ARG A 7 1.21 5.07 -10.03
N PRO A 8 2.26 4.42 -10.50
CA PRO A 8 3.46 4.23 -9.69
C PRO A 8 3.93 5.56 -9.11
N LEU A 9 4.43 5.51 -7.87
CA LEU A 9 5.00 6.69 -7.20
C LEU A 9 6.16 7.22 -8.04
N ASP A 10 6.15 8.53 -8.30
CA ASP A 10 7.23 9.17 -9.03
C ASP A 10 8.55 9.04 -8.25
N ASN A 11 9.61 8.70 -8.95
CA ASN A 11 10.96 8.58 -8.37
C ASN A 11 11.67 9.94 -8.39
N THR A 12 11.06 10.92 -7.73
CA THR A 12 11.64 12.25 -7.54
C THR A 12 11.81 12.54 -6.05
N PRO A 13 12.80 13.34 -5.62
CA PRO A 13 12.95 13.72 -4.22
C PRO A 13 11.68 14.32 -3.62
N GLU A 14 10.95 15.11 -4.38
CA GLU A 14 9.70 15.76 -3.95
C GLU A 14 8.59 14.73 -3.70
N ALA A 15 8.37 13.79 -4.63
CA ALA A 15 7.35 12.77 -4.49
C ALA A 15 7.67 11.79 -3.35
N LEU A 16 8.93 11.39 -3.21
CA LEU A 16 9.38 10.51 -2.13
C LEU A 16 9.22 11.19 -0.76
N ALA A 17 9.59 12.47 -0.65
CA ALA A 17 9.40 13.23 0.57
C ALA A 17 7.91 13.41 0.90
N ALA A 18 7.06 13.68 -0.09
CA ALA A 18 5.62 13.80 0.08
C ALA A 18 5.00 12.49 0.58
N ALA A 19 5.43 11.35 0.05
CA ALA A 19 4.97 10.03 0.49
C ALA A 19 5.37 9.75 1.94
N VAL A 20 6.61 10.04 2.34
CA VAL A 20 7.08 9.92 3.72
C VAL A 20 6.26 10.80 4.66
N ASN A 21 6.06 12.06 4.31
CA ASN A 21 5.28 13.00 5.10
C ASN A 21 3.83 12.53 5.28
N LEU A 22 3.21 12.06 4.20
CA LEU A 22 1.84 11.56 4.23
C LEU A 22 1.69 10.36 5.16
N LEU A 23 2.57 9.37 5.05
CA LEU A 23 2.56 8.19 5.91
C LEU A 23 2.79 8.54 7.37
N SER A 24 3.79 9.34 7.68
CA SER A 24 4.11 9.71 9.07
C SER A 24 3.01 10.55 9.73
N SER A 25 2.34 11.42 8.98
CA SER A 25 1.27 12.30 9.48
C SER A 25 -0.07 11.59 9.65
N ASN A 26 -0.36 10.58 8.82
CA ASN A 26 -1.68 9.93 8.78
C ASN A 26 -1.75 8.59 9.50
N CYS A 27 -0.65 8.10 10.08
CA CYS A 27 -0.57 6.83 10.76
C CYS A 27 0.03 6.96 12.19
N PRO A 28 -0.51 7.84 13.06
CA PRO A 28 0.09 8.12 14.38
C PRO A 28 0.06 6.91 15.33
N SER A 29 -0.90 6.00 15.17
CA SER A 29 -1.01 4.78 15.96
C SER A 29 0.03 3.71 15.59
N GLU A 30 0.80 3.92 14.55
CA GLU A 30 1.80 3.01 14.01
C GLU A 30 3.22 3.57 14.19
N SER A 31 3.45 4.32 15.28
CA SER A 31 4.65 5.16 15.49
C SER A 31 5.99 4.45 15.27
N GLU A 32 6.13 3.19 15.70
CA GLU A 32 7.36 2.42 15.47
C GLU A 32 7.51 1.98 14.02
N ARG A 33 6.39 1.60 13.39
CA ARG A 33 6.36 1.09 12.01
C ARG A 33 6.53 2.22 11.00
N TYR A 34 6.00 3.40 11.31
CA TYR A 34 6.00 4.58 10.44
C TYR A 34 6.93 5.66 10.95
N GLU A 35 7.98 5.29 11.67
CA GLU A 35 9.05 6.20 12.02
C GLU A 35 9.71 6.73 10.75
N ARG A 36 9.99 8.05 10.71
CA ARG A 36 10.41 8.75 9.50
C ARG A 36 11.66 8.14 8.83
N ALA A 37 12.66 7.80 9.62
CA ALA A 37 13.90 7.22 9.08
C ALA A 37 13.64 5.86 8.41
N ARG A 38 12.75 5.06 8.98
CA ARG A 38 12.33 3.77 8.43
C ARG A 38 11.52 3.95 7.14
N LEU A 39 10.61 4.92 7.09
CA LEU A 39 9.83 5.24 5.89
C LEU A 39 10.74 5.68 4.75
N VAL A 40 11.71 6.54 5.02
CA VAL A 40 12.70 6.98 4.02
C VAL A 40 13.47 5.79 3.45
N THR A 41 13.98 4.91 4.32
CA THR A 41 14.69 3.70 3.90
C THR A 41 13.82 2.79 3.05
N GLU A 42 12.59 2.55 3.46
CA GLU A 42 11.68 1.64 2.75
C GLU A 42 11.29 2.18 1.38
N ILE A 43 10.93 3.45 1.29
CA ILE A 43 10.48 4.08 0.03
C ILE A 43 11.62 4.26 -0.97
N ASN A 44 12.84 4.47 -0.49
CA ASN A 44 14.03 4.64 -1.36
C ASN A 44 14.75 3.32 -1.68
N SER A 45 14.21 2.17 -1.26
CA SER A 45 14.83 0.87 -1.54
C SER A 45 14.85 0.57 -3.03
N VAL A 46 15.93 -0.05 -3.49
CA VAL A 46 16.07 -0.51 -4.87
C VAL A 46 15.14 -1.71 -5.11
N GLU A 47 14.39 -1.65 -6.21
CA GLU A 47 13.52 -2.75 -6.65
C GLU A 47 14.37 -3.84 -7.33
N GLU A 48 14.29 -5.06 -6.80
CA GLU A 48 14.80 -6.26 -7.46
C GLU A 48 13.66 -7.23 -7.70
N GLN A 49 13.73 -8.02 -8.79
CA GLN A 49 12.63 -8.88 -9.21
C GLN A 49 12.15 -9.88 -8.14
N LEU A 50 13.08 -10.47 -7.38
CA LEU A 50 12.75 -11.46 -6.35
C LEU A 50 12.26 -10.82 -5.04
N PHE A 51 12.79 -9.67 -4.70
CA PHE A 51 12.49 -8.96 -3.46
C PHE A 51 12.02 -7.53 -3.74
N TYR A 52 11.19 -7.37 -4.73
CA TYR A 52 10.69 -6.08 -5.14
C TYR A 52 9.94 -5.35 -4.03
N LYS A 53 10.03 -4.04 -4.06
CA LYS A 53 9.18 -3.10 -3.33
C LYS A 53 8.62 -2.11 -4.34
N LYS A 54 7.33 -1.90 -4.32
CA LYS A 54 6.66 -1.00 -5.26
C LYS A 54 5.63 -0.16 -4.56
N PHE A 55 5.64 1.14 -4.86
CA PHE A 55 4.65 2.07 -4.34
C PHE A 55 3.80 2.62 -5.47
N PHE A 56 2.50 2.68 -5.21
CA PHE A 56 1.53 3.39 -6.03
C PHE A 56 1.07 4.63 -5.31
N ALA A 57 0.77 5.67 -6.04
CA ALA A 57 0.31 6.94 -5.52
C ALA A 57 -0.94 7.41 -6.24
N ALA A 58 -1.77 8.15 -5.55
CA ALA A 58 -2.85 8.93 -6.13
C ALA A 58 -2.45 10.40 -6.15
N TYR A 59 -2.69 11.04 -7.26
CA TYR A 59 -2.45 12.47 -7.46
C TYR A 59 -3.77 13.14 -7.83
N ASP A 60 -4.02 14.31 -7.27
CA ASP A 60 -5.18 15.12 -7.63
C ASP A 60 -5.01 15.77 -9.02
N LEU A 61 -5.97 16.58 -9.41
CA LEU A 61 -5.95 17.24 -10.72
C LEU A 61 -4.83 18.29 -10.85
N GLU A 62 -4.31 18.80 -9.74
CA GLU A 62 -3.22 19.77 -9.67
C GLU A 62 -1.85 19.09 -9.59
N GLY A 63 -1.83 17.74 -9.52
CA GLY A 63 -0.61 16.96 -9.44
C GLY A 63 -0.07 16.78 -8.02
N SER A 64 -0.83 17.15 -7.00
CA SER A 64 -0.45 16.95 -5.61
C SER A 64 -0.68 15.50 -5.19
N LEU A 65 0.26 14.92 -4.46
CA LEU A 65 0.15 13.57 -3.94
C LEU A 65 -0.85 13.54 -2.79
N ILE A 66 -1.94 12.77 -2.94
CA ILE A 66 -3.04 12.69 -1.97
C ILE A 66 -3.16 11.32 -1.29
N ALA A 67 -2.47 10.31 -1.79
CA ALA A 67 -2.45 8.99 -1.18
C ALA A 67 -1.26 8.17 -1.69
N VAL A 68 -0.83 7.19 -0.90
CA VAL A 68 0.22 6.25 -1.26
C VAL A 68 -0.09 4.88 -0.69
N GLY A 69 0.36 3.83 -1.36
CA GLY A 69 0.24 2.45 -0.87
C GLY A 69 1.29 1.54 -1.50
N GLY A 70 1.89 0.70 -0.68
CA GLY A 70 2.96 -0.21 -1.07
C GLY A 70 2.50 -1.66 -1.27
N ILE A 71 3.24 -2.36 -2.10
CA ILE A 71 3.24 -3.82 -2.23
C ILE A 71 4.68 -4.28 -2.33
N LYS A 72 5.00 -5.38 -1.69
CA LYS A 72 6.35 -5.97 -1.76
C LYS A 72 6.31 -7.50 -1.74
N ALA A 73 7.39 -8.11 -2.20
CA ALA A 73 7.62 -9.54 -1.97
C ALA A 73 7.91 -9.79 -0.50
N ALA A 74 7.40 -10.91 0.03
CA ALA A 74 7.86 -11.43 1.32
C ALA A 74 9.21 -12.11 1.12
N ASP A 75 10.22 -11.71 1.87
CA ASP A 75 11.59 -12.26 1.76
C ASP A 75 11.74 -13.65 2.42
N TRP A 76 10.73 -14.08 3.18
CA TRP A 76 10.72 -15.31 3.96
C TRP A 76 9.82 -16.42 3.36
N ALA A 77 9.06 -16.13 2.30
CA ALA A 77 8.12 -17.08 1.69
C ALA A 77 8.02 -16.88 0.19
N SER A 78 8.18 -17.98 -0.57
CA SER A 78 8.01 -17.97 -2.02
C SER A 78 6.59 -17.61 -2.43
N ASP A 79 6.44 -16.99 -3.59
CA ASP A 79 5.15 -16.64 -4.20
C ASP A 79 4.21 -15.88 -3.24
N THR A 80 4.79 -15.07 -2.35
CA THR A 80 4.07 -14.36 -1.30
C THR A 80 4.35 -12.87 -1.38
N HIS A 81 3.27 -12.09 -1.38
CA HIS A 81 3.28 -10.63 -1.48
C HIS A 81 2.65 -10.01 -0.24
N ILE A 82 3.02 -8.78 0.08
CA ILE A 82 2.51 -8.05 1.24
C ILE A 82 2.01 -6.69 0.79
N LEU A 83 0.75 -6.39 1.07
CA LEU A 83 0.21 -5.02 0.99
C LEU A 83 0.53 -4.29 2.28
N TYR A 84 1.15 -3.13 2.18
CA TYR A 84 1.62 -2.39 3.35
C TYR A 84 1.69 -0.89 3.10
N MET A 85 1.90 -0.12 4.16
CA MET A 85 2.17 1.32 4.12
C MET A 85 1.20 2.10 3.25
N MET A 86 -0.10 2.05 3.58
CA MET A 86 -1.12 2.80 2.87
C MET A 86 -1.68 3.92 3.74
N ALA A 87 -1.76 5.11 3.15
CA ALA A 87 -2.44 6.26 3.74
C ALA A 87 -3.10 7.12 2.67
N VAL A 88 -4.22 7.73 3.03
CA VAL A 88 -4.96 8.70 2.22
C VAL A 88 -5.10 9.97 3.03
N GLU A 89 -4.80 11.12 2.42
CA GLU A 89 -5.02 12.43 3.02
C GLU A 89 -6.45 12.57 3.55
N VAL A 90 -6.60 13.17 4.72
CA VAL A 90 -7.88 13.25 5.43
C VAL A 90 -8.99 13.81 4.54
N GLU A 91 -8.69 14.89 3.82
CA GLU A 91 -9.64 15.59 2.96
C GLU A 91 -10.09 14.78 1.74
N HIS A 92 -9.33 13.75 1.39
CA HIS A 92 -9.58 12.88 0.24
C HIS A 92 -10.18 11.52 0.61
N ARG A 93 -10.43 11.28 1.88
CA ARG A 93 -11.06 10.03 2.36
C ARG A 93 -12.54 9.97 1.96
N GLY A 94 -13.07 8.75 1.88
CA GLY A 94 -14.47 8.53 1.51
C GLY A 94 -14.80 8.77 0.03
N LYS A 95 -13.79 9.08 -0.80
CA LYS A 95 -13.95 9.38 -2.23
C LYS A 95 -13.45 8.25 -3.15
N GLY A 96 -13.21 7.07 -2.60
CA GLY A 96 -12.78 5.90 -3.37
C GLY A 96 -11.26 5.82 -3.65
N VAL A 97 -10.47 6.76 -3.18
CA VAL A 97 -9.01 6.80 -3.42
C VAL A 97 -8.32 5.55 -2.86
N GLY A 98 -8.63 5.20 -1.60
CA GLY A 98 -8.07 3.99 -0.97
C GLY A 98 -8.44 2.72 -1.72
N SER A 99 -9.70 2.59 -2.14
CA SER A 99 -10.15 1.46 -2.96
C SER A 99 -9.44 1.38 -4.30
N GLY A 100 -9.19 2.52 -4.92
CA GLY A 100 -8.44 2.60 -6.17
C GLY A 100 -6.99 2.16 -6.01
N LEU A 101 -6.33 2.53 -4.91
CA LEU A 101 -4.98 2.06 -4.58
C LEU A 101 -4.92 0.56 -4.28
N GLU A 102 -5.92 0.03 -3.60
CA GLU A 102 -6.03 -1.42 -3.38
C GLU A 102 -6.16 -2.15 -4.72
N ALA A 103 -7.07 -1.70 -5.57
CA ALA A 103 -7.27 -2.27 -6.90
C ALA A 103 -6.00 -2.23 -7.76
N ALA A 104 -5.31 -1.10 -7.79
CA ALA A 104 -4.09 -0.93 -8.57
C ALA A 104 -2.98 -1.90 -8.14
N ARG A 105 -2.77 -2.07 -6.83
CA ARG A 105 -1.76 -2.98 -6.29
C ARG A 105 -2.10 -4.45 -6.55
N ILE A 106 -3.35 -4.85 -6.33
CA ILE A 106 -3.82 -6.22 -6.57
C ILE A 106 -3.77 -6.56 -8.06
N GLN A 107 -4.19 -5.62 -8.91
CA GLN A 107 -4.13 -5.83 -10.37
C GLN A 107 -2.69 -5.95 -10.85
N TRP A 108 -1.79 -5.06 -10.41
CA TRP A 108 -0.38 -5.14 -10.76
C TRP A 108 0.22 -6.51 -10.37
N MET A 109 -0.08 -6.99 -9.17
CA MET A 109 0.37 -8.30 -8.69
C MET A 109 -0.12 -9.42 -9.63
N ARG A 110 -1.40 -9.42 -9.98
CA ARG A 110 -1.98 -10.43 -10.88
C ARG A 110 -1.43 -10.37 -12.30
N ASP A 111 -1.07 -9.19 -12.78
CA ASP A 111 -0.49 -9.01 -14.11
C ASP A 111 0.96 -9.50 -14.20
N HIS A 112 1.68 -9.52 -13.08
CA HIS A 112 3.11 -9.86 -13.04
C HIS A 112 3.39 -11.28 -12.50
N PHE A 113 2.45 -11.88 -11.79
CA PHE A 113 2.59 -13.21 -11.20
C PHE A 113 1.37 -14.07 -11.52
N SER A 114 1.62 -15.28 -12.03
CA SER A 114 0.56 -16.19 -12.47
C SER A 114 -0.19 -16.86 -11.32
N HIS A 115 0.45 -16.99 -10.17
CA HIS A 115 -0.10 -17.60 -8.96
C HIS A 115 0.66 -17.11 -7.74
N GLY A 116 0.05 -17.25 -6.58
CA GLY A 116 0.69 -16.88 -5.33
C GLY A 116 -0.32 -16.56 -4.22
N ARG A 117 0.16 -15.84 -3.24
CA ARG A 117 -0.65 -15.36 -2.12
C ARG A 117 -0.27 -13.93 -1.76
N CYS A 118 -1.24 -13.20 -1.24
CA CYS A 118 -1.04 -11.83 -0.78
C CYS A 118 -1.54 -11.69 0.66
N LEU A 119 -0.72 -11.10 1.51
CA LEU A 119 -1.02 -10.86 2.92
C LEU A 119 -1.27 -9.38 3.17
N VAL A 120 -2.17 -9.09 4.09
CA VAL A 120 -2.39 -7.76 4.62
C VAL A 120 -2.71 -7.82 6.11
N SER A 121 -2.17 -6.88 6.88
CA SER A 121 -2.55 -6.65 8.29
C SER A 121 -3.38 -5.37 8.34
N THR A 122 -4.64 -5.49 8.79
CA THR A 122 -5.60 -4.38 8.73
C THR A 122 -6.56 -4.36 9.92
N LYS A 123 -7.06 -3.17 10.26
CA LYS A 123 -8.23 -3.01 11.14
C LYS A 123 -9.57 -3.04 10.36
N HIS A 124 -9.50 -2.97 9.04
CA HIS A 124 -10.67 -2.80 8.16
C HIS A 124 -10.92 -4.03 7.30
N LYS A 125 -11.29 -5.17 7.93
CA LYS A 125 -11.49 -6.45 7.25
C LYS A 125 -12.43 -6.37 6.04
N LYS A 126 -13.55 -5.65 6.15
CA LYS A 126 -14.54 -5.52 5.08
C LYS A 126 -13.98 -4.94 3.78
N ARG A 127 -12.95 -4.10 3.87
CA ARG A 127 -12.29 -3.55 2.68
C ARG A 127 -11.61 -4.63 1.84
N PHE A 128 -11.03 -5.62 2.52
CA PHE A 128 -10.27 -6.68 1.87
C PHE A 128 -11.12 -7.92 1.57
N GLU A 129 -12.18 -8.18 2.34
CA GLU A 129 -13.15 -9.24 2.05
C GLU A 129 -13.76 -9.08 0.64
N ARG A 130 -14.00 -7.87 0.17
CA ARG A 130 -14.49 -7.61 -1.20
C ARG A 130 -13.49 -7.98 -2.30
N TRP A 131 -12.22 -8.18 -1.97
CA TRP A 131 -11.17 -8.66 -2.86
C TRP A 131 -10.88 -10.15 -2.67
N ASP A 132 -11.76 -10.87 -1.98
CA ASP A 132 -11.65 -12.29 -1.65
C ASP A 132 -10.53 -12.62 -0.63
N PHE A 133 -10.03 -11.65 0.10
CA PHE A 133 -9.15 -11.92 1.25
C PHE A 133 -9.94 -12.60 2.37
N LYS A 134 -9.32 -13.61 2.97
CA LYS A 134 -9.86 -14.36 4.10
C LYS A 134 -9.06 -14.09 5.36
N ILE A 135 -9.72 -14.05 6.52
CA ILE A 135 -9.08 -13.86 7.81
C ILE A 135 -8.30 -15.12 8.18
N VAL A 136 -7.01 -14.96 8.48
CA VAL A 136 -6.14 -16.01 9.01
C VAL A 136 -6.07 -15.95 10.53
N SER A 137 -5.95 -14.75 11.10
CA SER A 137 -5.90 -14.54 12.54
C SER A 137 -6.36 -13.13 12.92
N GLU A 138 -6.75 -12.97 14.18
CA GLU A 138 -7.12 -11.69 14.78
C GLU A 138 -6.38 -11.50 16.10
N ILE A 139 -5.66 -10.40 16.24
CA ILE A 139 -4.94 -10.02 17.45
C ILE A 139 -5.15 -8.52 17.69
N ASN A 140 -5.66 -8.13 18.85
CA ASN A 140 -5.85 -6.74 19.24
C ASN A 140 -6.61 -5.90 18.19
N ASP A 141 -7.76 -6.37 17.75
CA ASP A 141 -8.62 -5.74 16.72
C ASP A 141 -7.95 -5.56 15.36
N ARG A 142 -6.84 -6.24 15.13
CA ARG A 142 -6.14 -6.25 13.85
C ARG A 142 -6.22 -7.64 13.23
N TYR A 143 -6.55 -7.68 11.95
CA TYR A 143 -6.73 -8.91 11.19
C TYR A 143 -5.53 -9.14 10.28
N LEU A 144 -4.97 -10.33 10.32
CA LEU A 144 -4.11 -10.85 9.26
C LEU A 144 -5.00 -11.55 8.25
N MET A 145 -4.94 -11.11 7.01
CA MET A 145 -5.78 -11.64 5.94
C MET A 145 -4.94 -12.11 4.76
N ILE A 146 -5.44 -13.11 4.04
CA ILE A 146 -4.76 -13.72 2.89
C ILE A 146 -5.68 -13.79 1.67
N LEU A 147 -5.11 -13.48 0.51
CA LEU A 147 -5.67 -13.77 -0.81
C LEU A 147 -4.79 -14.80 -1.50
N GLU A 148 -5.37 -15.86 -2.03
CA GLU A 148 -4.69 -16.82 -2.91
C GLU A 148 -5.17 -16.63 -4.35
N PHE A 149 -4.25 -16.68 -5.29
CA PHE A 149 -4.57 -16.43 -6.71
C PHE A 149 -3.71 -17.29 -7.65
#